data_ec2fba83ece8b7a26439b7554026c039
#
_entry.id   ec2fba83ece8b7a26439b7554026c039
#
_cell.length_a   1.000
_cell.length_b   1.000
_cell.length_c   1.000
_cell.angle_alpha   90.00
_cell.angle_beta   90.00
_cell.angle_gamma   90.00
#
_symmetry.space_group_name_H-M   'P 1'
#
loop_
_entity.id
_entity.type
_entity.pdbx_description
1 polymer ?
#
loop_
_entity_poly.entity_id
_entity_poly.type
_entity_poly.pdbx_seq_one_letter_code
_entity_poly.pdbx_strand_id
1 'polypeptide(L)'
;PIYRFNVLIKMGNRIKKKELDYLENVLVEEFRDVQIKKESTELTEYNDSLKKLKDTFLATLIVENKSNRTIEQYNLHLTQFVDYFTGKEAKDIDATDIRGFLYAYKQSRGISNLSLNNKRSAISSFFSWLADEEYIDKDPTRKIKKIKVTKKKKKAFTADEMERMRIACKDIRDRALIEMLASTGCRVSELSSIKLNDIDFIRKKVRIIGKGDKERTV
;
A
#
# COMPACT_ATOMS: atom_id res chain seq x y z
N PRO A 1 -11.48 -28.58 18.26
CA PRO A 1 -12.93 -28.64 18.55
C PRO A 1 -13.57 -27.26 18.73
N ILE A 2 -12.92 -26.31 19.45
CA ILE A 2 -13.51 -25.01 19.81
C ILE A 2 -13.66 -24.06 18.61
N TYR A 3 -12.71 -24.02 17.69
CA TYR A 3 -12.77 -23.18 16.48
C TYR A 3 -13.87 -23.63 15.51
N ARG A 4 -14.11 -24.92 15.43
CA ARG A 4 -15.15 -25.55 14.63
C ARG A 4 -16.55 -25.12 15.10
N PHE A 5 -16.76 -25.12 16.42
CA PHE A 5 -18.00 -24.68 17.05
C PHE A 5 -18.31 -23.20 16.81
N ASN A 6 -17.28 -22.34 16.82
CA ASN A 6 -17.44 -20.89 16.60
C ASN A 6 -17.79 -20.52 15.16
N VAL A 7 -17.32 -21.28 14.17
CA VAL A 7 -17.68 -21.07 12.76
C VAL A 7 -19.14 -21.48 12.52
N LEU A 8 -19.56 -22.63 13.02
CA LEU A 8 -20.92 -23.13 12.90
C LEU A 8 -21.95 -22.26 13.63
N ILE A 9 -21.61 -21.73 14.80
CA ILE A 9 -22.48 -20.78 15.54
C ILE A 9 -22.64 -19.47 14.76
N LYS A 10 -21.57 -18.93 14.15
CA LYS A 10 -21.65 -17.70 13.35
C LYS A 10 -22.45 -17.87 12.06
N MET A 11 -22.53 -19.08 11.52
CA MET A 11 -23.27 -19.40 10.29
C MET A 11 -24.71 -19.87 10.56
N GLY A 12 -25.00 -20.40 11.76
CA GLY A 12 -26.28 -20.99 12.10
C GLY A 12 -27.52 -20.09 11.95
N ASN A 13 -27.33 -18.77 11.96
CA ASN A 13 -28.42 -17.79 11.75
C ASN A 13 -28.63 -17.40 10.28
N ARG A 14 -27.84 -17.95 9.35
CA ARG A 14 -27.86 -17.56 7.92
C ARG A 14 -28.08 -18.72 6.95
N ILE A 15 -28.02 -19.97 7.42
CA ILE A 15 -28.02 -21.17 6.59
C ILE A 15 -29.09 -22.14 7.10
N LYS A 16 -29.78 -22.85 6.19
CA LYS A 16 -30.81 -23.86 6.55
C LYS A 16 -30.14 -25.05 7.24
N LYS A 17 -30.81 -25.64 8.19
CA LYS A 17 -30.31 -26.77 9.02
C LYS A 17 -29.67 -27.91 8.21
N LYS A 18 -30.27 -28.28 7.08
CA LYS A 18 -29.73 -29.34 6.18
C LYS A 18 -28.38 -28.95 5.54
N GLU A 19 -28.16 -27.66 5.25
CA GLU A 19 -26.90 -27.15 4.68
C GLU A 19 -25.83 -27.06 5.76
N LEU A 20 -26.25 -26.83 7.01
CA LEU A 20 -25.36 -26.83 8.18
C LEU A 20 -24.85 -28.28 8.47
N ASP A 21 -25.73 -29.28 8.45
CA ASP A 21 -25.38 -30.68 8.64
C ASP A 21 -24.46 -31.20 7.53
N TYR A 22 -24.68 -30.76 6.28
CA TYR A 22 -23.80 -31.06 5.15
C TYR A 22 -22.41 -30.45 5.32
N LEU A 23 -22.33 -29.15 5.67
CA LEU A 23 -21.05 -28.44 5.95
C LEU A 23 -20.30 -29.08 7.14
N GLU A 24 -21.01 -29.51 8.15
CA GLU A 24 -20.41 -30.22 9.30
C GLU A 24 -19.76 -31.53 8.87
N ASN A 25 -20.41 -32.30 8.04
CA ASN A 25 -19.88 -33.57 7.52
C ASN A 25 -18.68 -33.37 6.61
N VAL A 26 -18.72 -32.37 5.70
CA VAL A 26 -17.59 -32.02 4.83
C VAL A 26 -16.39 -31.55 5.66
N LEU A 27 -16.60 -30.70 6.67
CA LEU A 27 -15.53 -30.27 7.56
C LEU A 27 -14.95 -31.43 8.40
N VAL A 28 -15.74 -32.43 8.74
CA VAL A 28 -15.26 -33.66 9.42
C VAL A 28 -14.36 -34.46 8.51
N GLU A 29 -14.76 -34.64 7.24
CA GLU A 29 -14.03 -35.43 6.26
C GLU A 29 -12.71 -34.76 5.83
N GLU A 30 -12.76 -33.49 5.46
CA GLU A 30 -11.61 -32.75 4.95
C GLU A 30 -10.54 -32.47 6.02
N PHE A 31 -10.94 -32.32 7.30
CA PHE A 31 -10.01 -32.09 8.42
C PHE A 31 -9.75 -33.36 9.27
N ARG A 32 -10.06 -34.56 8.77
CA ARG A 32 -9.85 -35.80 9.51
C ARG A 32 -8.38 -36.05 9.85
N ASP A 33 -7.47 -35.70 8.93
CA ASP A 33 -6.03 -35.92 9.05
C ASP A 33 -5.24 -34.67 9.36
N VAL A 34 -5.89 -33.50 9.53
CA VAL A 34 -5.25 -32.25 9.87
C VAL A 34 -5.06 -32.19 11.39
N GLN A 35 -3.87 -32.50 11.85
CA GLN A 35 -3.45 -32.17 13.21
C GLN A 35 -3.29 -30.65 13.29
N ILE A 36 -4.28 -29.95 13.85
CA ILE A 36 -4.13 -28.56 14.27
C ILE A 36 -3.14 -28.58 15.45
N LYS A 37 -1.85 -28.43 15.17
CA LYS A 37 -0.91 -28.08 16.22
C LYS A 37 -1.38 -26.71 16.73
N LYS A 38 -1.85 -26.67 17.99
CA LYS A 38 -1.80 -25.44 18.74
C LYS A 38 -0.34 -25.02 18.73
N GLU A 39 0.02 -24.02 17.97
CA GLU A 39 1.17 -23.22 18.36
C GLU A 39 0.88 -22.79 19.79
N SER A 40 1.71 -23.25 20.71
CA SER A 40 1.65 -22.84 22.09
C SER A 40 1.67 -21.31 22.09
N THR A 41 0.63 -20.69 22.57
CA THR A 41 0.63 -19.32 23.04
C THR A 41 1.38 -19.30 24.38
N GLU A 42 2.55 -19.89 24.44
CA GLU A 42 3.54 -19.41 25.37
C GLU A 42 3.80 -17.98 24.93
N LEU A 43 3.66 -17.06 25.87
CA LEU A 43 4.24 -15.74 25.77
C LEU A 43 5.73 -15.94 25.51
N THR A 44 6.07 -16.25 24.26
CA THR A 44 7.44 -16.09 23.78
C THR A 44 7.76 -14.66 24.13
N GLU A 45 8.80 -14.50 24.95
CA GLU A 45 9.41 -13.22 25.25
C GLU A 45 9.27 -12.36 24.01
N TYR A 46 8.68 -11.20 24.22
CA TYR A 46 8.26 -10.32 23.14
C TYR A 46 9.55 -9.81 22.49
N ASN A 47 10.13 -10.65 21.67
CA ASN A 47 11.30 -10.32 20.90
C ASN A 47 10.90 -9.17 20.00
N ASP A 48 11.52 -8.00 20.18
CA ASP A 48 11.36 -6.81 19.33
C ASP A 48 11.94 -7.12 17.94
N SER A 49 11.45 -8.21 17.35
CA SER A 49 11.88 -8.58 16.00
C SER A 49 11.52 -7.46 15.05
N LEU A 50 12.43 -7.11 14.18
CA LEU A 50 12.28 -6.07 13.18
C LEU A 50 10.96 -6.21 12.38
N LYS A 51 10.52 -7.46 12.18
CA LYS A 51 9.26 -7.78 11.52
C LYS A 51 8.05 -7.27 12.32
N LYS A 52 8.05 -7.51 13.63
CA LYS A 52 6.96 -7.08 14.49
C LYS A 52 6.91 -5.56 14.61
N LEU A 53 8.07 -4.91 14.79
CA LEU A 53 8.16 -3.45 14.81
C LEU A 53 7.62 -2.85 13.50
N LYS A 54 7.91 -3.47 12.34
CA LYS A 54 7.31 -3.08 11.07
C LYS A 54 5.78 -3.19 11.10
N ASP A 55 5.23 -4.29 11.61
CA ASP A 55 3.78 -4.50 11.65
C ASP A 55 3.11 -3.51 12.61
N THR A 56 3.73 -3.19 13.75
CA THR A 56 3.27 -2.13 14.67
C THR A 56 3.30 -0.75 14.01
N PHE A 57 4.38 -0.41 13.30
CA PHE A 57 4.46 0.83 12.53
C PHE A 57 3.33 0.94 11.50
N LEU A 58 3.05 -0.14 10.75
CA LEU A 58 1.96 -0.14 9.78
C LEU A 58 0.59 0.04 10.45
N ALA A 59 0.39 -0.55 11.63
CA ALA A 59 -0.82 -0.33 12.43
C ALA A 59 -0.97 1.14 12.87
N THR A 60 0.13 1.80 13.27
CA THR A 60 0.13 3.24 13.59
C THR A 60 -0.29 4.07 12.37
N LEU A 61 0.19 3.75 11.17
CA LEU A 61 -0.22 4.46 9.95
C LEU A 61 -1.73 4.30 9.64
N ILE A 62 -2.34 3.16 10.01
CA ILE A 62 -3.79 2.94 9.88
C ILE A 62 -4.54 3.86 10.86
N VAL A 63 -4.09 3.90 12.12
CA VAL A 63 -4.68 4.79 13.15
C VAL A 63 -4.55 6.27 12.76
N GLU A 64 -3.44 6.64 12.13
CA GLU A 64 -3.23 7.99 11.58
C GLU A 64 -4.05 8.28 10.32
N ASN A 65 -4.91 7.38 9.90
CA ASN A 65 -5.78 7.51 8.71
C ASN A 65 -5.00 7.77 7.40
N LYS A 66 -3.82 7.13 7.26
CA LYS A 66 -3.11 7.13 5.96
C LYS A 66 -3.88 6.31 4.93
N SER A 67 -3.82 6.72 3.66
CA SER A 67 -4.49 5.97 2.59
C SER A 67 -3.96 4.54 2.47
N ASN A 68 -4.84 3.57 2.13
CA ASN A 68 -4.48 2.16 1.92
C ASN A 68 -3.29 2.02 0.97
N ARG A 69 -3.29 2.78 -0.14
CA ARG A 69 -2.18 2.80 -1.10
C ARG A 69 -0.84 3.23 -0.47
N THR A 70 -0.88 4.17 0.47
CA THR A 70 0.33 4.59 1.21
C THR A 70 0.83 3.46 2.10
N ILE A 71 -0.07 2.81 2.85
CA ILE A 71 0.25 1.69 3.74
C ILE A 71 0.84 0.51 2.95
N GLU A 72 0.24 0.15 1.81
CA GLU A 72 0.75 -0.89 0.91
C GLU A 72 2.16 -0.59 0.41
N GLN A 73 2.46 0.67 0.05
CA GLN A 73 3.80 1.07 -0.37
C GLN A 73 4.81 0.98 0.77
N TYR A 74 4.45 1.41 1.98
CA TYR A 74 5.31 1.23 3.15
C TYR A 74 5.55 -0.25 3.42
N ASN A 75 4.50 -1.08 3.43
CA ASN A 75 4.62 -2.51 3.64
C ASN A 75 5.55 -3.16 2.61
N LEU A 76 5.36 -2.87 1.32
CA LEU A 76 6.22 -3.40 0.25
C LEU A 76 7.70 -3.04 0.46
N HIS A 77 7.99 -1.78 0.78
CA HIS A 77 9.36 -1.31 0.96
C HIS A 77 10.00 -1.86 2.22
N LEU A 78 9.26 -1.91 3.32
CA LEU A 78 9.76 -2.36 4.62
C LEU A 78 9.87 -3.88 4.72
N THR A 79 8.97 -4.66 4.10
CA THR A 79 9.11 -6.12 4.05
C THR A 79 10.44 -6.51 3.41
N GLN A 80 10.78 -5.93 2.27
CA GLN A 80 12.06 -6.21 1.61
C GLN A 80 13.29 -5.78 2.44
N PHE A 81 13.14 -4.78 3.27
CA PHE A 81 14.19 -4.33 4.20
C PHE A 81 14.33 -5.30 5.38
N VAL A 82 13.23 -5.67 5.99
CA VAL A 82 13.18 -6.60 7.12
C VAL A 82 13.72 -7.98 6.72
N ASP A 83 13.31 -8.49 5.54
CA ASP A 83 13.79 -9.77 5.01
C ASP A 83 15.31 -9.78 4.79
N TYR A 84 15.87 -8.64 4.35
CA TYR A 84 17.33 -8.52 4.16
C TYR A 84 18.11 -8.58 5.50
N PHE A 85 17.50 -8.07 6.58
CA PHE A 85 18.11 -8.04 7.92
C PHE A 85 17.52 -9.10 8.86
N THR A 86 17.09 -10.25 8.32
CA THR A 86 16.57 -11.35 9.15
C THR A 86 17.54 -11.71 10.27
N GLY A 87 17.04 -11.72 11.51
CA GLY A 87 17.83 -12.04 12.70
C GLY A 87 18.63 -10.87 13.30
N LYS A 88 18.54 -9.67 12.72
CA LYS A 88 19.16 -8.47 13.27
C LYS A 88 18.11 -7.62 14.00
N GLU A 89 18.42 -7.11 15.18
CA GLU A 89 17.54 -6.21 15.92
C GLU A 89 17.59 -4.79 15.36
N ALA A 90 16.53 -4.01 15.55
CA ALA A 90 16.45 -2.64 15.03
C ALA A 90 17.57 -1.73 15.58
N LYS A 91 17.93 -1.91 16.85
CA LYS A 91 19.00 -1.14 17.52
C LYS A 91 20.39 -1.37 16.94
N ASP A 92 20.61 -2.56 16.34
CA ASP A 92 21.91 -2.98 15.78
C ASP A 92 22.09 -2.55 14.32
N ILE A 93 21.07 -1.96 13.72
CA ILE A 93 21.13 -1.49 12.32
C ILE A 93 21.64 -0.06 12.28
N ASP A 94 22.82 0.11 11.72
CA ASP A 94 23.44 1.41 11.59
C ASP A 94 23.25 2.06 10.19
N ALA A 95 23.73 3.28 10.01
CA ALA A 95 23.67 3.99 8.74
C ALA A 95 24.48 3.29 7.62
N THR A 96 25.50 2.51 7.96
CA THR A 96 26.32 1.76 6.99
C THR A 96 25.54 0.57 6.46
N ASP A 97 24.87 -0.15 7.35
CA ASP A 97 23.95 -1.24 6.98
C ASP A 97 22.89 -0.79 6.00
N ILE A 98 22.21 0.32 6.32
CA ILE A 98 21.15 0.85 5.45
C ILE A 98 21.71 1.27 4.08
N ARG A 99 22.89 1.89 4.03
CA ARG A 99 23.55 2.20 2.75
C ARG A 99 23.90 0.95 1.97
N GLY A 100 24.42 -0.09 2.65
CA GLY A 100 24.72 -1.40 2.07
C GLY A 100 23.47 -2.04 1.44
N PHE A 101 22.36 -2.06 2.16
CA PHE A 101 21.08 -2.53 1.65
C PHE A 101 20.63 -1.74 0.40
N LEU A 102 20.64 -0.41 0.46
CA LEU A 102 20.22 0.44 -0.66
C LEU A 102 21.12 0.23 -1.90
N TYR A 103 22.42 0.04 -1.68
CA TYR A 103 23.38 -0.26 -2.75
C TYR A 103 23.09 -1.63 -3.38
N ALA A 104 23.01 -2.69 -2.56
CA ALA A 104 22.72 -4.04 -3.02
C ALA A 104 21.38 -4.10 -3.77
N TYR A 105 20.35 -3.44 -3.23
CA TYR A 105 19.04 -3.39 -3.85
C TYR A 105 19.03 -2.68 -5.22
N LYS A 106 19.83 -1.60 -5.35
CA LYS A 106 19.99 -0.90 -6.63
C LYS A 106 20.69 -1.78 -7.67
N GLN A 107 21.75 -2.47 -7.27
CA GLN A 107 22.54 -3.31 -8.17
C GLN A 107 21.74 -4.53 -8.66
N SER A 108 21.03 -5.19 -7.74
CA SER A 108 20.30 -6.42 -8.08
C SER A 108 19.09 -6.19 -8.98
N ARG A 109 18.46 -5.00 -8.93
CA ARG A 109 17.20 -4.72 -9.63
C ARG A 109 17.26 -3.61 -10.69
N GLY A 110 18.39 -2.94 -10.86
CA GLY A 110 18.56 -1.88 -11.86
C GLY A 110 17.57 -0.72 -11.74
N ILE A 111 17.07 -0.43 -10.52
CA ILE A 111 16.01 0.55 -10.30
C ILE A 111 16.48 1.99 -10.47
N SER A 112 15.54 2.88 -10.79
CA SER A 112 15.80 4.30 -10.91
C SER A 112 16.16 4.95 -9.57
N ASN A 113 16.89 6.05 -9.60
CA ASN A 113 17.19 6.84 -8.41
C ASN A 113 15.91 7.36 -7.71
N LEU A 114 14.83 7.58 -8.45
CA LEU A 114 13.53 7.97 -7.89
C LEU A 114 12.94 6.82 -7.06
N SER A 115 12.91 5.61 -7.60
CA SER A 115 12.41 4.41 -6.90
C SER A 115 13.26 4.11 -5.65
N LEU A 116 14.59 4.29 -5.75
CA LEU A 116 15.49 4.12 -4.62
C LEU A 116 15.24 5.18 -3.52
N ASN A 117 14.93 6.43 -3.89
CA ASN A 117 14.54 7.46 -2.93
C ASN A 117 13.22 7.14 -2.22
N ASN A 118 12.23 6.56 -2.91
CA ASN A 118 10.98 6.14 -2.29
C ASN A 118 11.24 5.08 -1.22
N LYS A 119 12.07 4.09 -1.54
CA LYS A 119 12.48 3.06 -0.58
C LYS A 119 13.24 3.67 0.61
N ARG A 120 14.24 4.53 0.36
CA ARG A 120 14.95 5.26 1.41
C ARG A 120 13.99 6.05 2.29
N SER A 121 12.98 6.72 1.71
CA SER A 121 12.00 7.51 2.47
C SER A 121 11.14 6.63 3.38
N ALA A 122 10.73 5.44 2.91
CA ALA A 122 9.98 4.50 3.73
C ALA A 122 10.81 4.01 4.92
N ILE A 123 12.08 3.65 4.69
CA ILE A 123 13.01 3.24 5.75
C ILE A 123 13.24 4.40 6.73
N SER A 124 13.41 5.63 6.23
CA SER A 124 13.62 6.82 7.07
C SER A 124 12.40 7.11 7.97
N SER A 125 11.19 6.98 7.44
CA SER A 125 9.97 7.16 8.24
C SER A 125 9.84 6.08 9.33
N PHE A 126 10.20 4.85 9.01
CA PHE A 126 10.18 3.75 9.96
C PHE A 126 11.19 3.94 11.10
N PHE A 127 12.44 4.26 10.79
CA PHE A 127 13.46 4.50 11.81
C PHE A 127 13.23 5.78 12.63
N SER A 128 12.64 6.82 12.02
CA SER A 128 12.21 8.00 12.77
C SER A 128 11.13 7.62 13.80
N TRP A 129 10.12 6.85 13.37
CA TRP A 129 9.09 6.35 14.27
C TRP A 129 9.68 5.45 15.38
N LEU A 130 10.62 4.56 15.08
CA LEU A 130 11.30 3.74 16.08
C LEU A 130 12.03 4.60 17.14
N ALA A 131 12.63 5.71 16.73
CA ALA A 131 13.30 6.62 17.64
C ALA A 131 12.31 7.47 18.46
N ASP A 132 11.20 7.89 17.85
CA ASP A 132 10.14 8.65 18.50
C ASP A 132 9.38 7.82 19.54
N GLU A 133 9.25 6.49 19.32
CA GLU A 133 8.66 5.51 20.25
C GLU A 133 9.70 4.85 21.19
N GLU A 134 10.91 5.38 21.23
CA GLU A 134 12.00 4.95 22.12
C GLU A 134 12.46 3.48 21.93
N TYR A 135 12.15 2.82 20.79
CA TYR A 135 12.68 1.50 20.46
C TYR A 135 14.18 1.52 20.13
N ILE A 136 14.70 2.68 19.72
CA ILE A 136 16.10 2.94 19.44
C ILE A 136 16.52 4.32 19.95
N ASP A 137 17.75 4.46 20.41
CA ASP A 137 18.24 5.75 20.97
C ASP A 137 18.36 6.87 19.92
N LYS A 138 18.73 6.50 18.70
CA LYS A 138 19.00 7.47 17.61
C LYS A 138 18.61 6.92 16.25
N ASP A 139 17.95 7.73 15.45
CA ASP A 139 17.63 7.42 14.06
C ASP A 139 18.89 7.40 13.18
N PRO A 140 19.34 6.22 12.69
CA PRO A 140 20.53 6.10 11.84
C PRO A 140 20.33 6.73 10.46
N THR A 141 19.08 6.90 10.03
CA THR A 141 18.76 7.41 8.68
C THR A 141 19.03 8.91 8.53
N ARG A 142 19.15 9.67 9.62
CA ARG A 142 19.53 11.09 9.61
C ARG A 142 20.85 11.36 8.89
N LYS A 143 21.76 10.37 8.88
CA LYS A 143 23.04 10.42 8.16
C LYS A 143 22.95 10.06 6.68
N ILE A 144 21.75 9.67 6.18
CA ILE A 144 21.54 9.19 4.81
C ILE A 144 20.89 10.29 3.96
N LYS A 145 21.68 10.92 3.14
CA LYS A 145 21.19 12.01 2.26
C LYS A 145 20.25 11.49 1.17
N LYS A 146 19.34 12.37 0.71
CA LYS A 146 18.55 12.13 -0.49
C LYS A 146 19.44 11.88 -1.71
N ILE A 147 19.06 10.89 -2.51
CA ILE A 147 19.73 10.56 -3.77
C ILE A 147 19.32 11.61 -4.81
N LYS A 148 20.29 12.21 -5.49
CA LYS A 148 20.01 13.17 -6.57
C LYS A 148 19.23 12.50 -7.69
N VAL A 149 18.12 13.12 -8.07
CA VAL A 149 17.27 12.67 -9.19
C VAL A 149 17.23 13.78 -10.22
N THR A 150 17.63 13.49 -11.44
CA THR A 150 17.48 14.43 -12.56
C THR A 150 16.00 14.49 -12.93
N LYS A 151 15.38 15.66 -12.75
CA LYS A 151 14.00 15.88 -13.19
C LYS A 151 13.99 16.05 -14.71
N LYS A 152 13.52 15.03 -15.42
CA LYS A 152 13.21 15.18 -16.86
C LYS A 152 11.89 15.96 -16.96
N LYS A 153 11.90 17.09 -17.71
CA LYS A 153 10.67 17.79 -18.07
C LYS A 153 9.83 16.84 -18.95
N LYS A 154 8.62 16.58 -18.53
CA LYS A 154 7.66 15.86 -19.38
C LYS A 154 7.20 16.82 -20.45
N LYS A 155 7.26 16.40 -21.71
CA LYS A 155 6.73 17.15 -22.84
C LYS A 155 5.20 17.03 -22.84
N ALA A 156 4.52 18.14 -22.99
CA ALA A 156 3.08 18.14 -23.20
C ALA A 156 2.77 17.63 -24.62
N PHE A 157 1.60 17.03 -24.80
CA PHE A 157 1.12 16.63 -26.11
C PHE A 157 0.90 17.87 -27.00
N THR A 158 1.27 17.77 -28.26
CA THR A 158 0.96 18.79 -29.27
C THR A 158 -0.51 18.66 -29.71
N ALA A 159 -1.04 19.67 -30.38
CA ALA A 159 -2.39 19.63 -30.93
C ALA A 159 -2.61 18.44 -31.88
N ASP A 160 -1.62 18.18 -32.76
CA ASP A 160 -1.66 17.06 -33.71
C ASP A 160 -1.60 15.69 -33.01
N GLU A 161 -0.83 15.57 -31.93
CA GLU A 161 -0.78 14.34 -31.12
C GLU A 161 -2.13 14.12 -30.42
N MET A 162 -2.76 15.17 -29.90
CA MET A 162 -4.09 15.10 -29.30
C MET A 162 -5.15 14.68 -30.33
N GLU A 163 -5.12 15.25 -31.55
CA GLU A 163 -6.06 14.91 -32.61
C GLU A 163 -5.89 13.45 -33.05
N ARG A 164 -4.66 12.97 -33.22
CA ARG A 164 -4.42 11.55 -33.48
C ARG A 164 -4.96 10.62 -32.40
N MET A 165 -4.87 11.01 -31.11
CA MET A 165 -5.48 10.23 -30.03
C MET A 165 -7.00 10.20 -30.15
N ARG A 166 -7.65 11.32 -30.49
CA ARG A 166 -9.10 11.40 -30.71
C ARG A 166 -9.56 10.47 -31.84
N ILE A 167 -8.84 10.49 -32.97
CA ILE A 167 -9.13 9.66 -34.14
C ILE A 167 -8.94 8.17 -33.82
N ALA A 168 -7.92 7.83 -33.01
CA ALA A 168 -7.63 6.45 -32.63
C ALA A 168 -8.66 5.84 -31.67
N CYS A 169 -9.50 6.66 -31.01
CA CYS A 169 -10.56 6.17 -30.13
C CYS A 169 -11.66 5.48 -30.95
N LYS A 170 -11.82 4.18 -30.73
CA LYS A 170 -12.89 3.38 -31.36
C LYS A 170 -14.23 3.53 -30.62
N ASP A 171 -14.16 3.90 -29.36
CA ASP A 171 -15.26 3.94 -28.41
C ASP A 171 -15.51 5.40 -27.96
N ILE A 172 -16.79 5.78 -27.88
CA ILE A 172 -17.19 7.11 -27.43
C ILE A 172 -16.75 7.37 -25.98
N ARG A 173 -16.69 6.31 -25.17
CA ARG A 173 -16.22 6.38 -23.78
C ARG A 173 -14.75 6.78 -23.72
N ASP A 174 -13.90 6.16 -24.51
CA ASP A 174 -12.47 6.45 -24.54
C ASP A 174 -12.23 7.89 -25.02
N ARG A 175 -12.98 8.32 -26.04
CA ARG A 175 -12.93 9.71 -26.50
C ARG A 175 -13.35 10.68 -25.40
N ALA A 176 -14.46 10.40 -24.68
CA ALA A 176 -14.90 11.23 -23.57
C ALA A 176 -13.87 11.34 -22.44
N LEU A 177 -13.16 10.24 -22.11
CA LEU A 177 -12.08 10.25 -21.12
C LEU A 177 -10.93 11.16 -21.54
N ILE A 178 -10.48 11.08 -22.81
CA ILE A 178 -9.39 11.93 -23.33
C ILE A 178 -9.83 13.40 -23.32
N GLU A 179 -11.03 13.72 -23.76
CA GLU A 179 -11.53 15.10 -23.77
C GLU A 179 -11.63 15.67 -22.34
N MET A 180 -12.15 14.89 -21.41
CA MET A 180 -12.24 15.31 -20.00
C MET A 180 -10.86 15.55 -19.38
N LEU A 181 -9.89 14.67 -19.64
CA LEU A 181 -8.52 14.86 -19.17
C LEU A 181 -7.86 16.09 -19.78
N ALA A 182 -8.05 16.30 -21.08
CA ALA A 182 -7.45 17.41 -21.80
C ALA A 182 -8.04 18.77 -21.40
N SER A 183 -9.39 18.85 -21.24
CA SER A 183 -10.09 20.08 -20.92
C SER A 183 -9.96 20.48 -19.45
N THR A 184 -9.97 19.52 -18.52
CA THR A 184 -9.98 19.79 -17.07
C THR A 184 -8.60 19.74 -16.41
N GLY A 185 -7.62 19.06 -17.03
CA GLY A 185 -6.33 18.79 -16.42
C GLY A 185 -6.41 17.97 -15.13
N CYS A 186 -7.51 17.26 -14.90
CA CYS A 186 -7.68 16.44 -13.71
C CYS A 186 -6.78 15.18 -13.76
N ARG A 187 -6.52 14.57 -12.59
CA ARG A 187 -5.81 13.29 -12.53
C ARG A 187 -6.75 12.15 -12.94
N VAL A 188 -6.17 11.07 -13.49
CA VAL A 188 -6.95 9.89 -13.87
C VAL A 188 -7.79 9.36 -12.70
N SER A 189 -7.25 9.35 -11.47
CA SER A 189 -7.98 8.93 -10.27
C SER A 189 -9.13 9.88 -9.90
N GLU A 190 -8.96 11.18 -10.13
CA GLU A 190 -10.01 12.18 -9.94
C GLU A 190 -11.11 11.97 -10.97
N LEU A 191 -10.75 11.78 -12.25
CA LEU A 191 -11.69 11.51 -13.32
C LEU A 191 -12.56 10.28 -13.06
N SER A 192 -11.93 9.18 -12.58
CA SER A 192 -12.65 7.93 -12.30
C SER A 192 -13.66 8.03 -11.16
N SER A 193 -13.57 9.06 -10.32
CA SER A 193 -14.49 9.30 -9.19
C SER A 193 -15.60 10.30 -9.49
N ILE A 194 -15.58 10.98 -10.66
CA ILE A 194 -16.62 11.95 -11.06
C ILE A 194 -17.95 11.23 -11.27
N LYS A 195 -18.99 11.77 -10.68
CA LYS A 195 -20.39 11.34 -10.86
C LYS A 195 -21.11 12.33 -11.76
N LEU A 196 -22.22 11.90 -12.36
CA LEU A 196 -23.06 12.79 -13.20
C LEU A 196 -23.51 14.05 -12.46
N ASN A 197 -23.78 13.95 -11.17
CA ASN A 197 -24.16 15.09 -10.33
C ASN A 197 -23.02 16.09 -10.08
N ASP A 198 -21.79 15.72 -10.40
CA ASP A 198 -20.64 16.61 -10.30
C ASP A 198 -20.44 17.47 -11.56
N ILE A 199 -21.26 17.23 -12.62
CA ILE A 199 -21.16 17.89 -13.90
C ILE A 199 -22.32 18.88 -14.07
N ASP A 200 -22.00 20.16 -14.17
CA ASP A 200 -22.96 21.20 -14.57
C ASP A 200 -22.87 21.38 -16.10
N PHE A 201 -23.79 20.73 -16.81
CA PHE A 201 -23.86 20.78 -18.27
C PHE A 201 -24.23 22.16 -18.81
N ILE A 202 -24.97 22.96 -18.02
CA ILE A 202 -25.42 24.31 -18.41
C ILE A 202 -24.23 25.27 -18.34
N ARG A 203 -23.51 25.25 -17.21
CA ARG A 203 -22.35 26.14 -16.99
C ARG A 203 -21.05 25.53 -17.54
N LYS A 204 -21.11 24.32 -18.07
CA LYS A 204 -19.95 23.56 -18.57
C LYS A 204 -18.80 23.47 -17.52
N LYS A 205 -19.17 23.12 -16.29
CA LYS A 205 -18.26 23.02 -15.15
C LYS A 205 -18.29 21.64 -14.53
N VAL A 206 -17.18 21.22 -13.97
CA VAL A 206 -17.06 19.93 -13.28
C VAL A 206 -16.46 20.15 -11.90
N ARG A 207 -17.13 19.61 -10.89
CA ARG A 207 -16.62 19.55 -9.51
C ARG A 207 -15.68 18.36 -9.37
N ILE A 208 -14.46 18.60 -8.94
CA ILE A 208 -13.40 17.59 -8.79
C ILE A 208 -12.94 17.58 -7.36
N ILE A 209 -12.91 16.40 -6.73
CA ILE A 209 -12.37 16.17 -5.39
C ILE A 209 -10.96 15.59 -5.54
N GLY A 210 -9.98 16.31 -5.06
CA GLY A 210 -8.56 15.93 -5.12
C GLY A 210 -8.05 15.29 -3.83
N LYS A 211 -6.73 15.11 -3.76
CA LYS A 211 -6.06 14.53 -2.57
C LYS A 211 -6.35 15.38 -1.32
N GLY A 212 -6.79 14.69 -0.24
CA GLY A 212 -7.13 15.33 1.05
C GLY A 212 -8.45 16.09 0.99
N ASP A 213 -9.41 15.56 0.23
CA ASP A 213 -10.77 16.07 0.07
C ASP A 213 -10.85 17.54 -0.41
N LYS A 214 -9.77 18.01 -1.06
CA LYS A 214 -9.75 19.36 -1.62
C LYS A 214 -10.61 19.41 -2.87
N GLU A 215 -11.69 20.18 -2.77
CA GLU A 215 -12.62 20.42 -3.87
C GLU A 215 -12.13 21.56 -4.76
N ARG A 216 -12.29 21.41 -6.08
CA ARG A 216 -12.16 22.47 -7.06
C ARG A 216 -13.16 22.32 -8.18
N THR A 217 -13.57 23.43 -8.75
CA THR A 217 -14.41 23.45 -9.96
C THR A 217 -13.56 23.90 -11.15
N VAL A 218 -13.68 23.21 -12.26
CA VAL A 218 -12.97 23.48 -13.52
C VAL A 218 -13.98 23.60 -14.65
#